data_082b65c1b80a7cc9f4ae9706a731bd66
#
_entry.id   082b65c1b80a7cc9f4ae9706a731bd66
#
_cell.length_a   1.000
_cell.length_b   1.000
_cell.length_c   1.000
_cell.angle_alpha   90.00
_cell.angle_beta   90.00
_cell.angle_gamma   90.00
#
_symmetry.space_group_name_H-M   'P 1'
#
loop_
_entity.id
_entity.type
_entity.pdbx_description
1 polymer ?
#
loop_
_entity_poly.entity_id
_entity_poly.type
_entity_poly.pdbx_seq_one_letter_code
_entity_poly.pdbx_strand_id
1 'polypeptide(L)'
;TRLTGVGSGKVNAELRDLRFYVSNVALINEQGQAVPLTLDANDWQSQDVALIDLEDASGTCAEAGTPAMNSLVQGTVPAGNYRGLQWTVGVPARLNHSDHASAGKPLDIQAMAWSWQAGRKFVKIEINPEGGVARPAPAAAGKTFFVHIGSTGCTGNPVTGETVSCARPNRMDVEFPTFDPARQKVVLDVAQLWQGSDVSQDGG
;
A
#
# COMPACT_ATOMS: atom_id res chain seq x y z
N THR A 1 -4.90 12.87 11.50
CA THR A 1 -6.25 12.91 10.84
C THR A 1 -7.24 12.09 11.65
N ARG A 2 -8.39 12.68 11.99
CA ARG A 2 -9.48 11.98 12.67
C ARG A 2 -10.43 11.36 11.66
N LEU A 3 -10.81 10.11 11.91
CA LEU A 3 -11.78 9.33 11.14
C LEU A 3 -13.04 9.14 12.01
N THR A 4 -14.21 9.16 11.41
CA THR A 4 -15.48 8.99 12.12
C THR A 4 -16.27 7.82 11.53
N GLY A 5 -16.95 7.06 12.38
CA GLY A 5 -17.85 6.00 11.96
C GLY A 5 -17.13 4.82 11.27
N VAL A 6 -15.93 4.47 11.72
CA VAL A 6 -15.09 3.42 11.15
C VAL A 6 -15.53 2.05 11.62
N GLY A 7 -15.48 1.09 10.71
CA GLY A 7 -15.77 -0.31 10.99
C GLY A 7 -17.25 -0.61 11.25
N SER A 8 -17.56 -1.85 11.55
CA SER A 8 -18.92 -2.31 11.86
C SER A 8 -19.46 -1.69 13.17
N GLY A 9 -18.56 -1.40 14.12
CA GLY A 9 -18.89 -0.72 15.37
C GLY A 9 -19.08 0.79 15.27
N LYS A 10 -18.86 1.39 14.09
CA LYS A 10 -18.97 2.85 13.85
C LYS A 10 -18.17 3.69 14.86
N VAL A 11 -16.99 3.24 15.25
CA VAL A 11 -16.14 3.94 16.21
C VAL A 11 -15.40 5.11 15.55
N ASN A 12 -15.01 6.09 16.34
CA ASN A 12 -14.05 7.09 15.87
C ASN A 12 -12.63 6.53 16.00
N ALA A 13 -11.74 7.00 15.16
CA ALA A 13 -10.34 6.60 15.20
C ALA A 13 -9.43 7.75 14.78
N GLU A 14 -8.16 7.65 15.14
CA GLU A 14 -7.11 8.52 14.59
C GLU A 14 -6.26 7.73 13.61
N LEU A 15 -6.01 8.31 12.44
CA LEU A 15 -5.08 7.74 11.47
C LEU A 15 -3.66 7.80 12.04
N ARG A 16 -2.94 6.67 11.96
CA ARG A 16 -1.56 6.51 12.39
C ARG A 16 -0.60 6.27 11.23
N ASP A 17 -1.04 5.57 10.20
CA ASP A 17 -0.25 5.32 8.98
C ASP A 17 -1.20 5.04 7.80
N LEU A 18 -0.82 5.50 6.62
CA LEU A 18 -1.54 5.21 5.38
C LEU A 18 -0.58 5.25 4.20
N ARG A 19 0.09 4.15 3.97
CA ARG A 19 1.05 3.98 2.88
C ARG A 19 0.76 2.70 2.11
N PHE A 20 0.93 2.75 0.79
CA PHE A 20 0.82 1.56 -0.04
C PHE A 20 1.61 1.70 -1.34
N TYR A 21 2.11 0.57 -1.84
CA TYR A 21 2.76 0.51 -3.14
C TYR A 21 1.76 0.21 -4.25
N VAL A 22 1.96 0.89 -5.37
CA VAL A 22 1.30 0.58 -6.64
C VAL A 22 2.35 0.24 -7.69
N SER A 23 2.02 -0.68 -8.58
CA SER A 23 2.88 -1.14 -9.66
C SER A 23 2.06 -1.49 -10.90
N ASN A 24 2.71 -1.77 -12.03
CA ASN A 24 2.04 -2.10 -13.29
C ASN A 24 0.99 -1.05 -13.69
N VAL A 25 1.26 0.22 -13.42
CA VAL A 25 0.31 1.29 -13.76
C VAL A 25 0.22 1.42 -15.28
N ALA A 26 -0.99 1.37 -15.81
CA ALA A 26 -1.24 1.46 -17.23
C ALA A 26 -2.54 2.23 -17.52
N LEU A 27 -2.56 2.96 -18.63
CA LEU A 27 -3.79 3.50 -19.18
C LEU A 27 -4.41 2.49 -20.16
N ILE A 28 -5.73 2.46 -20.19
CA ILE A 28 -6.48 1.59 -21.11
C ILE A 28 -6.89 2.43 -22.32
N ASN A 29 -6.46 2.01 -23.53
CA ASN A 29 -6.79 2.69 -24.77
C ASN A 29 -8.23 2.40 -25.22
N GLU A 30 -8.66 3.02 -26.32
CA GLU A 30 -10.01 2.82 -26.88
C GLU A 30 -10.29 1.38 -27.31
N GLN A 31 -9.25 0.59 -27.63
CA GLN A 31 -9.37 -0.82 -27.99
C GLN A 31 -9.42 -1.75 -26.78
N GLY A 32 -9.36 -1.19 -25.56
CA GLY A 32 -9.36 -1.97 -24.32
C GLY A 32 -8.01 -2.58 -23.97
N GLN A 33 -6.92 -2.14 -24.59
CA GLN A 33 -5.58 -2.64 -24.32
C GLN A 33 -4.90 -1.78 -23.26
N ALA A 34 -4.22 -2.43 -22.34
CA ALA A 34 -3.39 -1.77 -21.35
C ALA A 34 -2.09 -1.25 -21.99
N VAL A 35 -1.82 0.03 -21.82
CA VAL A 35 -0.61 0.71 -22.26
C VAL A 35 0.17 1.12 -21.01
N PRO A 36 1.30 0.46 -20.71
CA PRO A 36 2.05 0.72 -19.48
C PRO A 36 2.54 2.16 -19.38
N LEU A 37 2.49 2.71 -18.19
CA LEU A 37 3.15 3.97 -17.84
C LEU A 37 4.66 3.71 -17.69
N THR A 38 5.48 4.53 -18.33
CA THR A 38 6.89 4.66 -17.97
C THR A 38 6.97 5.66 -16.83
N LEU A 39 7.24 5.19 -15.61
CA LEU A 39 7.29 6.06 -14.43
C LEU A 39 8.50 6.99 -14.46
N ASP A 40 8.28 8.23 -14.07
CA ASP A 40 9.38 9.19 -13.85
C ASP A 40 10.11 8.82 -12.56
N ALA A 41 11.43 8.65 -12.62
CA ALA A 41 12.20 8.31 -11.43
C ALA A 41 12.31 9.52 -10.47
N ASN A 42 11.91 9.31 -9.22
CA ASN A 42 12.03 10.29 -8.13
C ASN A 42 12.02 9.57 -6.77
N ASP A 43 11.94 10.31 -5.67
CA ASP A 43 11.95 9.74 -4.31
C ASP A 43 10.75 8.83 -4.01
N TRP A 44 9.67 8.94 -4.77
CA TRP A 44 8.42 8.21 -4.56
C TRP A 44 8.19 7.09 -5.57
N GLN A 45 8.94 7.07 -6.64
CA GLN A 45 8.74 6.09 -7.70
C GLN A 45 10.01 5.76 -8.45
N SER A 46 10.18 4.49 -8.74
CA SER A 46 11.35 3.96 -9.44
C SER A 46 11.00 2.66 -10.12
N GLN A 47 11.58 2.39 -11.25
CA GLN A 47 11.30 1.21 -12.08
C GLN A 47 9.81 1.20 -12.47
N ASP A 48 9.02 0.27 -11.97
CA ASP A 48 7.58 0.16 -12.17
C ASP A 48 6.80 0.17 -10.85
N VAL A 49 7.36 0.78 -9.80
CA VAL A 49 6.75 0.89 -8.47
C VAL A 49 6.67 2.34 -8.04
N ALA A 50 5.52 2.73 -7.49
CA ALA A 50 5.35 3.99 -6.80
C ALA A 50 4.82 3.75 -5.38
N LEU A 51 5.28 4.55 -4.42
CA LEU A 51 4.74 4.61 -3.06
C LEU A 51 3.75 5.77 -2.97
N ILE A 52 2.55 5.46 -2.59
CA ILE A 52 1.57 6.44 -2.11
C ILE A 52 1.73 6.54 -0.61
N ASP A 53 1.94 7.77 -0.13
CA ASP A 53 2.14 8.10 1.28
C ASP A 53 1.21 9.25 1.65
N LEU A 54 0.20 8.96 2.45
CA LEU A 54 -0.86 9.89 2.82
C LEU A 54 -0.83 10.24 4.32
N GLU A 55 0.29 10.01 4.98
CA GLU A 55 0.56 10.44 6.33
C GLU A 55 1.66 11.52 6.34
N ASP A 56 1.67 12.41 7.32
CA ASP A 56 2.52 13.61 7.37
C ASP A 56 3.34 13.71 8.68
N ALA A 57 3.52 12.61 9.37
CA ALA A 57 4.12 12.55 10.72
C ALA A 57 3.43 13.44 11.75
N SER A 58 2.20 13.89 11.54
CA SER A 58 1.47 14.67 12.53
C SER A 58 0.64 13.79 13.47
N GLY A 59 0.38 14.30 14.69
CA GLY A 59 -0.45 13.61 15.67
C GLY A 59 0.03 12.19 15.97
N THR A 60 -0.80 11.19 15.76
CA THR A 60 -0.47 9.77 15.99
C THR A 60 0.43 9.17 14.93
N CYS A 61 0.69 9.85 13.80
CA CYS A 61 1.66 9.45 12.79
C CYS A 61 3.11 9.75 13.21
N ALA A 62 3.35 10.59 14.21
CA ALA A 62 4.67 11.12 14.56
C ALA A 62 5.73 10.05 14.91
N GLU A 63 5.31 8.87 15.38
CA GLU A 63 6.26 7.83 15.80
C GLU A 63 6.96 7.11 14.64
N ALA A 64 6.29 6.95 13.50
CA ALA A 64 6.79 6.13 12.41
C ALA A 64 6.50 6.74 11.02
N GLY A 65 5.91 7.92 10.99
CA GLY A 65 5.60 8.66 9.78
C GLY A 65 6.74 9.50 9.27
N THR A 66 6.53 10.09 8.11
CA THR A 66 7.46 11.03 7.48
C THR A 66 6.74 12.34 7.15
N PRO A 67 7.40 13.52 7.30
CA PRO A 67 6.75 14.78 7.00
C PRO A 67 6.36 14.97 5.52
N ALA A 68 7.06 14.28 4.64
CA ALA A 68 6.81 14.36 3.21
C ALA A 68 5.73 13.34 2.81
N MET A 69 4.76 13.79 2.03
CA MET A 69 3.63 13.00 1.51
C MET A 69 3.73 12.84 0.00
N ASN A 70 3.14 11.78 -0.52
CA ASN A 70 2.94 11.58 -1.96
C ASN A 70 1.58 10.99 -2.29
N SER A 71 0.78 11.72 -3.05
CA SER A 71 -0.50 11.26 -3.60
C SER A 71 -0.50 11.11 -5.13
N LEU A 72 0.67 11.18 -5.76
CA LEU A 72 0.79 11.24 -7.22
C LEU A 72 1.58 10.04 -7.74
N VAL A 73 1.16 9.57 -8.92
CA VAL A 73 1.95 8.71 -9.80
C VAL A 73 2.19 9.48 -11.09
N GLN A 74 3.45 9.66 -11.46
CA GLN A 74 3.87 10.44 -12.61
C GLN A 74 4.62 9.57 -13.62
N GLY A 75 4.39 9.83 -14.88
CA GLY A 75 5.05 9.09 -15.94
C GLY A 75 4.54 9.47 -17.31
N THR A 76 5.03 8.79 -18.31
CA THR A 76 4.68 9.01 -19.71
C THR A 76 4.07 7.77 -20.34
N VAL A 77 3.18 8.00 -21.29
CA VAL A 77 2.62 6.99 -22.19
C VAL A 77 2.73 7.51 -23.63
N PRO A 78 2.72 6.66 -24.66
CA PRO A 78 2.59 7.09 -26.04
C PRO A 78 1.38 8.01 -26.23
N ALA A 79 1.50 8.99 -27.13
CA ALA A 79 0.37 9.85 -27.48
C ALA A 79 -0.80 9.03 -28.03
N GLY A 80 -2.01 9.28 -27.52
CA GLY A 80 -3.19 8.52 -27.91
C GLY A 80 -4.41 8.89 -27.07
N ASN A 81 -5.52 8.23 -27.35
CA ASN A 81 -6.75 8.36 -26.58
C ASN A 81 -6.85 7.23 -25.55
N TYR A 82 -7.12 7.59 -24.33
CA TYR A 82 -7.22 6.66 -23.21
C TYR A 82 -8.57 6.85 -22.51
N ARG A 83 -9.19 5.73 -22.14
CA ARG A 83 -10.51 5.69 -21.54
C ARG A 83 -10.56 5.03 -20.17
N GLY A 84 -9.45 4.45 -19.72
CA GLY A 84 -9.39 3.71 -18.47
C GLY A 84 -8.02 3.74 -17.83
N LEU A 85 -7.96 3.21 -16.62
CA LEU A 85 -6.76 3.13 -15.79
C LEU A 85 -6.74 1.78 -15.08
N GLN A 86 -5.57 1.16 -15.00
CA GLN A 86 -5.36 -0.03 -14.17
C GLN A 86 -4.02 0.05 -13.45
N TRP A 87 -3.91 -0.67 -12.33
CA TRP A 87 -2.67 -0.86 -11.60
C TRP A 87 -2.77 -2.11 -10.71
N THR A 88 -1.64 -2.52 -10.13
CA THR A 88 -1.58 -3.54 -9.09
C THR A 88 -1.19 -2.88 -7.77
N VAL A 89 -1.95 -3.09 -6.71
CA VAL A 89 -1.50 -2.78 -5.34
C VAL A 89 -0.50 -3.86 -4.93
N GLY A 90 0.73 -3.44 -4.67
CA GLY A 90 1.82 -4.32 -4.30
C GLY A 90 3.10 -4.10 -5.10
N VAL A 91 4.15 -4.81 -4.68
CA VAL A 91 5.47 -4.77 -5.29
C VAL A 91 5.67 -6.02 -6.14
N PRO A 92 6.18 -5.90 -7.38
CA PRO A 92 6.52 -7.06 -8.21
C PRO A 92 7.50 -8.00 -7.52
N ALA A 93 7.34 -9.32 -7.72
CA ALA A 93 8.13 -10.33 -7.02
C ALA A 93 9.65 -10.10 -7.14
N ARG A 94 10.13 -9.68 -8.32
CA ARG A 94 11.55 -9.38 -8.57
C ARG A 94 12.11 -8.25 -7.69
N LEU A 95 11.26 -7.34 -7.20
CA LEU A 95 11.63 -6.19 -6.35
C LEU A 95 11.27 -6.41 -4.88
N ASN A 96 10.27 -7.26 -4.60
CA ASN A 96 9.73 -7.46 -3.26
C ASN A 96 10.77 -7.98 -2.26
N HIS A 97 11.67 -8.84 -2.72
CA HIS A 97 12.67 -9.51 -1.89
C HIS A 97 14.09 -8.96 -2.10
N SER A 98 14.24 -7.83 -2.80
CA SER A 98 15.51 -7.14 -2.90
C SER A 98 15.91 -6.53 -1.56
N ASP A 99 17.21 -6.49 -1.30
CA ASP A 99 17.75 -5.85 -0.10
C ASP A 99 17.33 -4.38 -0.06
N HIS A 100 16.58 -3.98 0.97
CA HIS A 100 16.06 -2.62 1.11
C HIS A 100 17.17 -1.59 1.36
N ALA A 101 18.32 -1.99 1.92
CA ALA A 101 19.44 -1.07 2.14
C ALA A 101 20.09 -0.62 0.82
N SER A 102 19.99 -1.43 -0.23
CA SER A 102 20.56 -1.16 -1.56
C SER A 102 19.51 -0.91 -2.65
N ALA A 103 18.24 -1.10 -2.36
CA ALA A 103 17.18 -1.02 -3.36
C ALA A 103 16.94 0.39 -3.92
N GLY A 104 17.31 1.43 -3.15
CA GLY A 104 16.98 2.82 -3.46
C GLY A 104 15.48 3.13 -3.30
N LYS A 105 15.15 4.41 -3.35
CA LYS A 105 13.77 4.88 -3.18
C LYS A 105 12.87 4.43 -4.32
N PRO A 106 11.62 4.14 -4.01
CA PRO A 106 10.94 4.15 -2.70
C PRO A 106 11.01 2.80 -1.96
N LEU A 107 11.87 1.88 -2.37
CA LEU A 107 11.93 0.52 -1.86
C LEU A 107 12.88 0.34 -0.65
N ASP A 108 13.54 1.40 -0.23
CA ASP A 108 14.48 1.46 0.91
C ASP A 108 13.81 1.85 2.25
N ILE A 109 12.49 2.10 2.25
CA ILE A 109 11.75 2.58 3.42
C ILE A 109 11.53 1.42 4.40
N GLN A 110 12.24 1.47 5.53
CA GLN A 110 12.23 0.41 6.53
C GLN A 110 10.85 0.18 7.15
N ALA A 111 10.06 1.23 7.36
CA ALA A 111 8.69 1.11 7.88
C ALA A 111 7.78 0.26 6.98
N MET A 112 8.10 0.20 5.67
CA MET A 112 7.40 -0.60 4.66
C MET A 112 8.06 -1.95 4.40
N ALA A 113 9.06 -2.36 5.17
CA ALA A 113 9.72 -3.64 5.04
C ALA A 113 9.44 -4.55 6.24
N TRP A 114 9.48 -5.86 5.98
CA TRP A 114 9.66 -6.91 6.99
C TRP A 114 11.10 -7.46 6.91
N SER A 115 11.28 -8.77 6.90
CA SER A 115 12.56 -9.40 6.55
C SER A 115 12.69 -9.54 5.02
N TRP A 116 13.89 -9.79 4.54
CA TRP A 116 14.12 -10.03 3.10
C TRP A 116 13.30 -11.20 2.56
N GLN A 117 13.16 -12.28 3.34
CA GLN A 117 12.35 -13.42 2.96
C GLN A 117 10.85 -13.08 2.92
N ALA A 118 10.35 -12.31 3.88
CA ALA A 118 8.97 -11.86 3.91
C ALA A 118 8.70 -10.74 2.88
N GLY A 119 9.72 -9.96 2.55
CA GLY A 119 9.62 -8.87 1.60
C GLY A 119 9.02 -7.60 2.20
N ARG A 120 8.31 -6.84 1.38
CA ARG A 120 7.74 -5.54 1.73
C ARG A 120 6.27 -5.63 2.11
N LYS A 121 5.84 -4.71 2.96
CA LYS A 121 4.42 -4.43 3.16
C LYS A 121 3.91 -3.72 1.91
N PHE A 122 2.96 -4.30 1.23
CA PHE A 122 2.32 -3.68 0.06
C PHE A 122 1.35 -2.59 0.47
N VAL A 123 0.68 -2.82 1.60
CA VAL A 123 -0.22 -1.88 2.26
C VAL A 123 0.15 -1.85 3.73
N LYS A 124 0.25 -0.64 4.27
CA LYS A 124 0.38 -0.36 5.69
C LYS A 124 -0.63 0.71 6.05
N ILE A 125 -1.71 0.30 6.70
CA ILE A 125 -2.73 1.20 7.22
C ILE A 125 -2.89 0.91 8.69
N GLU A 126 -2.75 1.93 9.51
CA GLU A 126 -2.83 1.83 10.98
C GLU A 126 -3.77 2.91 11.50
N ILE A 127 -4.64 2.53 12.42
CA ILE A 127 -5.54 3.46 13.10
C ILE A 127 -5.56 3.18 14.60
N ASN A 128 -5.81 4.22 15.38
CA ASN A 128 -6.07 4.12 16.81
C ASN A 128 -7.57 4.34 17.06
N PRO A 129 -8.38 3.26 17.16
CA PRO A 129 -9.80 3.39 17.48
C PRO A 129 -10.01 3.86 18.91
N GLU A 130 -11.04 4.69 19.12
CA GLU A 130 -11.49 5.08 20.46
C GLU A 130 -11.87 3.81 21.25
N GLY A 131 -11.33 3.66 22.46
CA GLY A 131 -11.49 2.45 23.26
C GLY A 131 -10.40 1.39 23.08
N GLY A 132 -9.53 1.57 22.07
CA GLY A 132 -8.44 0.64 21.78
C GLY A 132 -8.88 -0.63 21.05
N VAL A 133 -8.03 -1.65 21.09
CA VAL A 133 -8.19 -2.91 20.35
C VAL A 133 -8.05 -4.07 21.30
N ALA A 134 -9.10 -4.87 21.44
CA ALA A 134 -9.05 -6.10 22.20
C ALA A 134 -8.29 -7.19 21.41
N ARG A 135 -7.53 -8.01 22.14
CA ARG A 135 -6.75 -9.11 21.57
C ARG A 135 -7.05 -10.42 22.29
N PRO A 136 -6.93 -11.58 21.62
CA PRO A 136 -7.06 -12.87 22.29
C PRO A 136 -6.02 -13.04 23.40
N ALA A 137 -6.44 -13.67 24.51
CA ALA A 137 -5.51 -14.03 25.57
C ALA A 137 -4.39 -14.96 25.03
N PRO A 138 -3.14 -14.84 25.49
CA PRO A 138 -2.67 -14.02 26.62
C PRO A 138 -2.24 -12.58 26.25
N ALA A 139 -2.49 -12.13 25.02
CA ALA A 139 -2.07 -10.79 24.58
C ALA A 139 -2.86 -9.69 25.32
N ALA A 140 -2.15 -8.64 25.72
CA ALA A 140 -2.78 -7.44 26.28
C ALA A 140 -3.48 -6.63 25.19
N ALA A 141 -4.55 -5.92 25.55
CA ALA A 141 -5.22 -4.99 24.66
C ALA A 141 -4.22 -3.97 24.08
N GLY A 142 -4.40 -3.64 22.83
CA GLY A 142 -3.59 -2.70 22.09
C GLY A 142 -4.28 -1.35 21.89
N LYS A 143 -3.52 -0.37 21.39
CA LYS A 143 -4.08 0.92 20.98
C LYS A 143 -4.38 0.97 19.48
N THR A 144 -3.66 0.19 18.70
CA THR A 144 -3.64 0.32 17.24
C THR A 144 -4.21 -0.93 16.58
N PHE A 145 -5.11 -0.70 15.64
CA PHE A 145 -5.57 -1.70 14.68
C PHE A 145 -4.68 -1.60 13.44
N PHE A 146 -4.09 -2.75 13.05
CA PHE A 146 -3.11 -2.84 11.96
C PHE A 146 -3.70 -3.53 10.75
N VAL A 147 -3.50 -2.96 9.57
CA VAL A 147 -3.68 -3.64 8.29
C VAL A 147 -2.35 -3.61 7.55
N HIS A 148 -1.62 -4.71 7.63
CA HIS A 148 -0.36 -4.90 6.92
C HIS A 148 -0.54 -6.04 5.93
N ILE A 149 -0.50 -5.71 4.63
CA ILE A 149 -0.62 -6.69 3.54
C ILE A 149 0.72 -6.79 2.84
N GLY A 150 1.14 -7.99 2.55
CA GLY A 150 2.30 -8.34 1.74
C GLY A 150 2.24 -9.80 1.36
N SER A 151 3.22 -10.30 0.62
CA SER A 151 3.31 -11.70 0.26
C SER A 151 3.51 -12.57 1.49
N THR A 152 2.90 -13.76 1.52
CA THR A 152 3.01 -14.70 2.63
C THR A 152 3.28 -16.12 2.17
N GLY A 153 3.77 -16.95 3.10
CA GLY A 153 4.22 -18.31 2.78
C GLY A 153 5.42 -18.32 1.85
N CYS A 154 6.36 -17.38 2.05
CA CYS A 154 7.53 -17.23 1.24
C CYS A 154 8.64 -18.22 1.67
N THR A 155 9.30 -18.83 0.70
CA THR A 155 10.41 -19.76 0.85
C THR A 155 11.58 -19.30 0.02
N GLY A 156 12.78 -19.79 0.33
CA GLY A 156 14.02 -19.36 -0.28
C GLY A 156 14.77 -18.34 0.60
N ASN A 157 16.07 -18.25 0.38
CA ASN A 157 16.95 -17.33 1.10
C ASN A 157 17.70 -16.44 0.09
N PRO A 158 17.28 -15.16 -0.08
CA PRO A 158 17.94 -14.26 -1.04
C PRO A 158 19.40 -13.94 -0.67
N VAL A 159 19.79 -14.10 0.60
CA VAL A 159 21.19 -13.91 1.05
C VAL A 159 22.11 -14.95 0.45
N THR A 160 21.63 -16.18 0.28
CA THR A 160 22.38 -17.28 -0.33
C THR A 160 22.19 -17.36 -1.84
N GLY A 161 21.47 -16.39 -2.44
CA GLY A 161 21.18 -16.34 -3.87
C GLY A 161 19.99 -17.22 -4.30
N GLU A 162 19.23 -17.78 -3.36
CA GLU A 162 18.03 -18.53 -3.68
C GLU A 162 16.91 -17.60 -4.09
N THR A 163 16.15 -17.98 -5.10
CA THR A 163 14.95 -17.26 -5.51
C THR A 163 13.86 -17.42 -4.46
N VAL A 164 13.34 -16.29 -3.96
CA VAL A 164 12.20 -16.31 -3.07
C VAL A 164 10.91 -16.48 -3.88
N SER A 165 10.09 -17.44 -3.47
CA SER A 165 8.73 -17.64 -3.98
C SER A 165 7.74 -17.64 -2.83
N CYS A 166 6.53 -17.13 -3.06
CA CYS A 166 5.50 -16.99 -2.03
C CYS A 166 4.23 -17.73 -2.45
N ALA A 167 3.71 -18.56 -1.54
CA ALA A 167 2.47 -19.30 -1.78
C ALA A 167 1.25 -18.39 -1.95
N ARG A 168 1.27 -17.24 -1.30
CA ARG A 168 0.24 -16.20 -1.42
C ARG A 168 0.89 -14.87 -1.78
N PRO A 169 0.92 -14.50 -3.06
CA PRO A 169 1.50 -13.24 -3.51
C PRO A 169 0.80 -12.00 -2.95
N ASN A 170 -0.51 -12.07 -2.67
CA ASN A 170 -1.35 -11.01 -2.09
C ASN A 170 -1.25 -9.66 -2.85
N ARG A 171 -0.99 -9.70 -4.15
CA ARG A 171 -1.04 -8.54 -5.03
C ARG A 171 -2.47 -8.39 -5.54
N MET A 172 -2.98 -7.17 -5.59
CA MET A 172 -4.38 -6.90 -5.92
C MET A 172 -4.45 -6.02 -7.15
N ASP A 173 -5.05 -6.54 -8.23
CA ASP A 173 -5.27 -5.77 -9.44
C ASP A 173 -6.53 -4.91 -9.29
N VAL A 174 -6.41 -3.66 -9.72
CA VAL A 174 -7.47 -2.66 -9.71
C VAL A 174 -7.61 -2.11 -11.13
N GLU A 175 -8.85 -2.04 -11.61
CA GLU A 175 -9.15 -1.53 -12.94
C GLU A 175 -10.34 -0.57 -12.89
N PHE A 176 -10.17 0.57 -13.54
CA PHE A 176 -11.26 1.48 -13.88
C PHE A 176 -11.38 1.51 -15.42
N PRO A 177 -12.30 0.75 -16.00
CA PRO A 177 -12.45 0.65 -17.46
C PRO A 177 -12.92 1.96 -18.09
N THR A 178 -13.44 2.86 -17.25
CA THR A 178 -13.85 4.21 -17.65
C THR A 178 -13.23 5.21 -16.67
N PHE A 179 -12.14 5.85 -17.07
CA PHE A 179 -11.41 6.85 -16.28
C PHE A 179 -10.76 7.87 -17.20
N ASP A 180 -11.02 9.15 -16.94
CA ASP A 180 -10.37 10.27 -17.62
C ASP A 180 -9.29 10.90 -16.71
N PRO A 181 -8.00 10.64 -16.97
CA PRO A 181 -6.91 11.12 -16.12
C PRO A 181 -6.78 12.66 -16.10
N ALA A 182 -7.36 13.35 -17.10
CA ALA A 182 -7.34 14.81 -17.14
C ALA A 182 -8.41 15.45 -16.23
N ARG A 183 -9.45 14.69 -15.87
CA ARG A 183 -10.63 15.24 -15.16
C ARG A 183 -10.97 14.52 -13.87
N GLN A 184 -10.50 13.30 -13.69
CA GLN A 184 -10.87 12.44 -12.56
C GLN A 184 -9.66 12.17 -11.66
N LYS A 185 -9.95 11.88 -10.41
CA LYS A 185 -8.97 11.44 -9.41
C LYS A 185 -9.42 10.12 -8.81
N VAL A 186 -8.48 9.26 -8.50
CA VAL A 186 -8.73 8.08 -7.67
C VAL A 186 -8.91 8.53 -6.24
N VAL A 187 -9.94 8.04 -5.57
CA VAL A 187 -10.23 8.32 -4.16
C VAL A 187 -10.20 7.01 -3.39
N LEU A 188 -9.42 6.97 -2.32
CA LEU A 188 -9.44 5.91 -1.33
C LEU A 188 -10.35 6.34 -0.17
N ASP A 189 -11.53 5.69 -0.06
CA ASP A 189 -12.42 5.89 1.08
C ASP A 189 -12.04 4.94 2.21
N VAL A 190 -11.29 5.46 3.17
CA VAL A 190 -10.78 4.70 4.31
C VAL A 190 -11.90 4.20 5.23
N ALA A 191 -13.02 4.92 5.34
CA ALA A 191 -14.16 4.48 6.14
C ALA A 191 -14.88 3.29 5.50
N GLN A 192 -15.01 3.31 4.18
CA GLN A 192 -15.57 2.20 3.41
C GLN A 192 -14.68 0.95 3.46
N LEU A 193 -13.37 1.12 3.50
CA LEU A 193 -12.41 0.01 3.53
C LEU A 193 -12.67 -0.94 4.71
N TRP A 194 -13.11 -0.41 5.84
CA TRP A 194 -13.40 -1.20 7.06
C TRP A 194 -14.88 -1.39 7.35
N GLN A 195 -15.77 -1.10 6.41
CA GLN A 195 -17.21 -1.16 6.64
C GLN A 195 -17.70 -2.50 7.24
N GLY A 196 -17.07 -3.61 6.86
CA GLY A 196 -17.39 -4.96 7.36
C GLY A 196 -16.51 -5.46 8.51
N SER A 197 -15.53 -4.67 8.97
CA SER A 197 -14.53 -5.09 9.96
C SER A 197 -14.84 -4.49 11.33
N ASP A 198 -14.67 -5.27 12.40
CA ASP A 198 -14.66 -4.74 13.76
C ASP A 198 -13.25 -4.28 14.11
N VAL A 199 -12.99 -2.98 13.98
CA VAL A 199 -11.67 -2.39 14.23
C VAL A 199 -11.33 -2.28 15.73
N SER A 200 -12.23 -2.65 16.61
CA SER A 200 -12.00 -2.76 18.06
C SER A 200 -11.48 -4.14 18.48
N GLN A 201 -11.40 -5.08 17.54
CA GLN A 201 -10.97 -6.46 17.76
C GLN A 201 -9.81 -6.80 16.83
N ASP A 202 -8.76 -7.40 17.38
CA ASP A 202 -7.65 -7.97 16.60
C ASP A 202 -7.68 -9.48 16.84
N GLY A 203 -7.98 -10.21 15.81
CA GLY A 203 -8.10 -11.67 15.88
C GLY A 203 -6.79 -12.44 15.98
N GLY A 204 -5.64 -11.74 15.88
CA GLY A 204 -4.29 -12.33 15.91
C GLY A 204 -3.75 -12.66 14.53
#